data_4ecc961fdcabac0f5a955ffb9d1580d1
#
_entry.id   4ecc961fdcabac0f5a955ffb9d1580d1
#
_cell.length_a   1.000
_cell.length_b   1.000
_cell.length_c   1.000
_cell.angle_alpha   90.00
_cell.angle_beta   90.00
_cell.angle_gamma   90.00
#
_symmetry.space_group_name_H-M   'P 1'
#
loop_
_entity.id
_entity.type
_entity.pdbx_description
1 polymer ?
#
loop_
_entity_poly.entity_id
_entity_poly.type
_entity_poly.pdbx_seq_one_letter_code
_entity_poly.pdbx_strand_id
1 'polypeptide(L)'
;VRTFIDSADKLKVLNARHVMARPSCMMRLSDGANYGLNEMRRRGFSSIYVVGDHMQLEGLITLESIIRALKENISLKDIMIRDIPRVTTETIISDILPIAAEAKYPIAVVNGEGELEGIVTKAMVLSSMI
;
A
#
# COMPACT_ATOMS: atom_id res chain seq x y z
N VAL A 1 16.12 -22.42 27.39
CA VAL A 1 17.04 -21.43 26.87
C VAL A 1 16.30 -20.49 25.93
N ARG A 2 16.46 -19.20 26.17
CA ARG A 2 15.79 -18.19 25.39
C ARG A 2 16.62 -17.83 24.16
N THR A 3 16.03 -17.96 22.99
CA THR A 3 16.69 -17.58 21.75
C THR A 3 16.31 -16.16 21.37
N PHE A 4 17.31 -15.34 21.10
CA PHE A 4 17.08 -13.98 20.63
C PHE A 4 17.29 -13.92 19.13
N ILE A 5 16.35 -13.26 18.47
CA ILE A 5 16.52 -12.88 17.07
C ILE A 5 16.79 -11.39 17.09
N ASP A 6 18.00 -10.97 16.72
CA ASP A 6 18.33 -9.55 16.67
C ASP A 6 17.76 -8.91 15.39
N SER A 7 17.93 -7.60 15.27
CA SER A 7 17.36 -6.86 14.14
C SER A 7 17.88 -7.35 12.79
N ALA A 8 19.17 -7.71 12.72
CA ALA A 8 19.74 -8.20 11.46
C ALA A 8 19.13 -9.54 11.05
N ASP A 9 18.89 -10.42 12.02
CA ASP A 9 18.25 -11.72 11.75
C ASP A 9 16.80 -11.55 11.36
N LYS A 10 16.07 -10.63 12.00
CA LYS A 10 14.68 -10.34 11.65
C LYS A 10 14.55 -9.87 10.20
N LEU A 11 15.52 -9.09 9.71
CA LEU A 11 15.52 -8.61 8.33
C LEU A 11 15.54 -9.74 7.32
N LYS A 12 16.11 -10.90 7.68
CA LYS A 12 16.22 -12.06 6.78
C LYS A 12 15.17 -13.11 7.03
N VAL A 13 14.60 -13.15 8.23
CA VAL A 13 13.62 -14.18 8.63
C VAL A 13 12.19 -13.73 8.36
N LEU A 14 11.89 -12.46 8.67
CA LEU A 14 10.54 -11.93 8.50
C LEU A 14 10.31 -11.49 7.05
N ASN A 15 9.13 -11.77 6.53
CA ASN A 15 8.73 -11.31 5.21
C ASN A 15 7.47 -10.43 5.32
N ALA A 16 7.00 -9.93 4.18
CA ALA A 16 5.86 -9.02 4.14
C ALA A 16 4.62 -9.62 4.80
N ARG A 17 4.40 -10.93 4.63
CA ARG A 17 3.24 -11.59 5.24
C ARG A 17 3.20 -11.41 6.75
N HIS A 18 4.36 -11.43 7.41
CA HIS A 18 4.44 -11.32 8.86
C HIS A 18 4.15 -9.92 9.39
N VAL A 19 4.40 -8.90 8.59
CA VAL A 19 4.29 -7.52 9.05
C VAL A 19 3.15 -6.72 8.40
N MET A 20 2.60 -7.21 7.29
CA MET A 20 1.56 -6.49 6.57
C MET A 20 0.26 -6.37 7.36
N ALA A 21 -0.48 -5.30 7.08
CA ALA A 21 -1.85 -5.13 7.55
C ALA A 21 -2.80 -5.34 6.37
N ARG A 22 -4.07 -5.57 6.67
CA ARG A 22 -5.08 -5.68 5.62
C ARG A 22 -5.25 -4.32 4.93
N PRO A 23 -5.42 -4.30 3.61
CA PRO A 23 -5.70 -3.05 2.93
C PRO A 23 -7.09 -2.55 3.35
N SER A 24 -7.14 -1.36 3.90
CA SER A 24 -8.39 -0.82 4.44
C SER A 24 -8.96 0.33 3.62
N CYS A 25 -8.10 1.03 2.87
CA CYS A 25 -8.53 2.18 2.06
C CYS A 25 -8.39 1.82 0.59
N MET A 26 -9.49 1.37 -0.01
CA MET A 26 -9.52 0.88 -1.39
C MET A 26 -10.77 1.38 -2.10
N MET A 27 -10.67 1.49 -3.41
CA MET A 27 -11.82 1.83 -4.26
C MET A 27 -11.70 1.17 -5.62
N ARG A 28 -12.80 1.12 -6.34
CA ARG A 28 -12.82 0.81 -7.76
C ARG A 28 -13.01 2.11 -8.52
N LEU A 29 -12.52 2.18 -9.74
CA LEU A 29 -12.73 3.39 -10.55
C LEU A 29 -14.22 3.70 -10.71
N SER A 30 -15.06 2.67 -10.78
CA SER A 30 -16.52 2.84 -10.90
C SER A 30 -17.16 3.48 -9.66
N ASP A 31 -16.49 3.48 -8.51
CA ASP A 31 -17.03 4.10 -7.30
C ASP A 31 -17.05 5.64 -7.39
N GLY A 32 -16.15 6.21 -8.17
CA GLY A 32 -16.13 7.65 -8.40
C GLY A 32 -15.31 8.43 -7.38
N ALA A 33 -15.00 9.68 -7.74
CA ALA A 33 -14.12 10.54 -6.96
C ALA A 33 -14.68 10.88 -5.57
N ASN A 34 -15.99 11.09 -5.47
CA ASN A 34 -16.60 11.42 -4.18
C ASN A 34 -16.48 10.27 -3.19
N TYR A 35 -16.64 9.04 -3.68
CA TYR A 35 -16.46 7.85 -2.83
C TYR A 35 -15.02 7.79 -2.31
N GLY A 36 -14.03 7.94 -3.18
CA GLY A 36 -12.63 7.90 -2.80
C GLY A 36 -12.27 8.98 -1.79
N LEU A 37 -12.74 10.19 -2.02
CA LEU A 37 -12.49 11.30 -1.11
C LEU A 37 -13.08 11.02 0.28
N ASN A 38 -14.32 10.55 0.33
CA ASN A 38 -14.99 10.26 1.59
C ASN A 38 -14.31 9.10 2.35
N GLU A 39 -13.86 8.08 1.63
CA GLU A 39 -13.14 6.96 2.24
C GLU A 39 -11.81 7.43 2.86
N MET A 40 -11.07 8.26 2.15
CA MET A 40 -9.81 8.78 2.67
C MET A 40 -10.03 9.66 3.91
N ARG A 41 -11.05 10.52 3.89
CA ARG A 41 -11.40 11.36 5.03
C ARG A 41 -11.83 10.52 6.23
N ARG A 42 -12.71 9.57 6.00
CA ARG A 42 -13.26 8.73 7.08
C ARG A 42 -12.19 7.90 7.76
N ARG A 43 -11.22 7.41 6.99
CA ARG A 43 -10.16 6.54 7.50
C ARG A 43 -8.87 7.28 7.86
N GLY A 44 -8.79 8.57 7.52
CA GLY A 44 -7.61 9.37 7.86
C GLY A 44 -6.39 9.10 6.99
N PHE A 45 -6.60 8.65 5.76
CA PHE A 45 -5.51 8.39 4.81
C PHE A 45 -5.40 9.48 3.76
N SER A 46 -4.20 9.65 3.23
CA SER A 46 -3.93 10.62 2.16
C SER A 46 -3.78 9.96 0.80
N SER A 47 -4.00 8.67 0.72
CA SER A 47 -3.96 7.91 -0.53
C SER A 47 -4.94 6.74 -0.45
N ILE A 48 -5.35 6.25 -1.62
CA ILE A 48 -6.30 5.14 -1.72
C ILE A 48 -5.86 4.22 -2.86
N TYR A 49 -5.88 2.92 -2.61
CA TYR A 49 -5.56 1.94 -3.66
C TYR A 49 -6.76 1.75 -4.57
N VAL A 50 -6.48 1.60 -5.85
CA VAL A 50 -7.50 1.29 -6.85
C VAL A 50 -7.36 -0.17 -7.24
N VAL A 51 -8.44 -0.91 -7.06
CA VAL A 51 -8.49 -2.34 -7.38
C VAL A 51 -9.57 -2.59 -8.43
N GLY A 52 -9.34 -3.61 -9.23
CA GLY A 52 -10.30 -4.08 -10.21
C GLY A 52 -10.92 -5.40 -9.77
N ASP A 53 -11.34 -6.20 -10.75
CA ASP A 53 -11.92 -7.51 -10.49
C ASP A 53 -10.93 -8.40 -9.72
N HIS A 54 -11.46 -9.20 -8.80
CA HIS A 54 -10.69 -10.12 -7.98
C HIS A 54 -9.54 -9.45 -7.21
N MET A 55 -9.75 -8.20 -6.78
CA MET A 55 -8.75 -7.43 -6.03
C MET A 55 -7.47 -7.16 -6.80
N GLN A 56 -7.52 -7.20 -8.12
CA GLN A 56 -6.38 -6.88 -8.96
C GLN A 56 -5.94 -5.45 -8.70
N LEU A 57 -4.69 -5.25 -8.31
CA LEU A 57 -4.20 -3.90 -8.03
C LEU A 57 -3.96 -3.15 -9.33
N GLU A 58 -4.63 -2.02 -9.50
CA GLU A 58 -4.51 -1.19 -10.70
C GLU A 58 -3.63 0.03 -10.48
N GLY A 59 -3.68 0.62 -9.30
CA GLY A 59 -2.88 1.80 -9.02
C GLY A 59 -3.26 2.44 -7.69
N LEU A 60 -2.90 3.71 -7.56
CA LEU A 60 -3.12 4.49 -6.35
C LEU A 60 -3.51 5.90 -6.72
N ILE A 61 -4.41 6.49 -5.95
CA ILE A 61 -4.83 7.88 -6.13
C ILE A 61 -4.53 8.62 -4.82
N THR A 62 -3.96 9.81 -4.94
CA THR A 62 -3.67 10.66 -3.77
C THR A 62 -4.84 11.57 -3.45
N LEU A 63 -4.92 11.99 -2.20
CA LEU A 63 -5.95 12.94 -1.75
C LEU A 63 -5.89 14.23 -2.57
N GLU A 64 -4.69 14.75 -2.81
CA GLU A 64 -4.52 15.97 -3.60
C GLU A 64 -5.04 15.81 -5.01
N SER A 65 -4.73 14.67 -5.64
CA SER A 65 -5.17 14.41 -7.01
C SER A 65 -6.67 14.26 -7.12
N ILE A 66 -7.32 13.62 -6.15
CA ILE A 66 -8.75 13.41 -6.20
C ILE A 66 -9.51 14.72 -6.00
N ILE A 67 -8.99 15.59 -5.13
CA ILE A 67 -9.56 16.92 -4.95
C ILE A 67 -9.45 17.72 -6.24
N ARG A 68 -8.29 17.68 -6.89
CA ARG A 68 -8.09 18.35 -8.17
C ARG A 68 -9.02 17.79 -9.24
N ALA A 69 -9.20 16.48 -9.28
CA ALA A 69 -10.09 15.85 -10.25
C ALA A 69 -11.54 16.33 -10.09
N LEU A 70 -11.98 16.50 -8.84
CA LEU A 70 -13.32 17.01 -8.57
C LEU A 70 -13.48 18.48 -8.98
N LYS A 71 -12.45 19.29 -8.74
CA LYS A 71 -12.50 20.73 -9.09
C LYS A 71 -12.41 20.98 -10.58
N GLU A 72 -11.56 20.20 -11.27
CA GLU A 72 -11.28 20.42 -12.69
C GLU A 72 -11.97 19.42 -13.61
N ASN A 73 -12.80 18.55 -13.03
CA ASN A 73 -13.54 17.53 -13.76
C ASN A 73 -12.64 16.61 -14.59
N ILE A 74 -11.58 16.13 -13.95
CA ILE A 74 -10.62 15.22 -14.58
C ILE A 74 -11.01 13.76 -14.27
N SER A 75 -10.84 12.89 -15.27
CA SER A 75 -11.11 11.46 -15.09
C SER A 75 -10.14 10.85 -14.08
N LEU A 76 -10.63 9.92 -13.23
CA LEU A 76 -9.79 9.23 -12.26
C LEU A 76 -8.66 8.44 -12.92
N LYS A 77 -8.89 7.90 -14.12
CA LYS A 77 -7.86 7.20 -14.88
C LYS A 77 -6.66 8.08 -15.16
N ASP A 78 -6.89 9.37 -15.37
CA ASP A 78 -5.84 10.32 -15.74
C ASP A 78 -5.00 10.75 -14.55
N ILE A 79 -5.53 10.60 -13.32
CA ILE A 79 -4.80 10.97 -12.10
C ILE A 79 -4.26 9.76 -11.34
N MET A 80 -4.62 8.56 -11.75
CA MET A 80 -4.19 7.35 -11.07
C MET A 80 -2.70 7.08 -11.32
N ILE A 81 -1.97 6.82 -10.26
CA ILE A 81 -0.56 6.45 -10.33
C ILE A 81 -0.48 4.94 -10.47
N ARG A 82 0.05 4.47 -11.60
CA ARG A 82 0.19 3.03 -11.87
C ARG A 82 1.53 2.48 -11.45
N ASP A 83 2.56 3.31 -11.48
CA ASP A 83 3.92 2.92 -11.13
C ASP A 83 4.15 3.13 -9.63
N ILE A 84 3.66 2.18 -8.85
CA ILE A 84 3.81 2.20 -7.39
C ILE A 84 4.62 0.98 -6.94
N PRO A 85 5.38 1.09 -5.84
CA PRO A 85 6.14 -0.04 -5.33
C PRO A 85 5.22 -1.18 -4.90
N ARG A 86 5.56 -2.38 -5.33
CA ARG A 86 4.84 -3.61 -4.97
C ARG A 86 5.84 -4.64 -4.49
N VAL A 87 5.46 -5.36 -3.46
CA VAL A 87 6.22 -6.49 -2.98
C VAL A 87 5.27 -7.68 -2.89
N THR A 88 5.84 -8.88 -2.77
CA THR A 88 5.04 -10.08 -2.58
C THR A 88 5.00 -10.45 -1.11
N THR A 89 4.12 -11.35 -0.75
CA THR A 89 4.02 -11.84 0.64
C THR A 89 5.32 -12.49 1.11
N GLU A 90 6.12 -12.99 0.18
CA GLU A 90 7.39 -13.67 0.49
C GLU A 90 8.61 -12.75 0.51
N THR A 91 8.45 -11.47 0.15
CA THR A 91 9.56 -10.52 0.13
C THR A 91 10.05 -10.27 1.55
N ILE A 92 11.35 -10.52 1.79
CA ILE A 92 11.92 -10.35 3.14
C ILE A 92 12.11 -8.88 3.49
N ILE A 93 12.13 -8.60 4.79
CA ILE A 93 12.20 -7.21 5.29
C ILE A 93 13.44 -6.49 4.78
N SER A 94 14.58 -7.18 4.67
CA SER A 94 15.81 -6.54 4.15
C SER A 94 15.64 -6.00 2.73
N ASP A 95 14.78 -6.62 1.93
CA ASP A 95 14.49 -6.14 0.57
C ASP A 95 13.43 -5.04 0.57
N ILE A 96 12.57 -5.02 1.59
CA ILE A 96 11.52 -4.00 1.71
C ILE A 96 12.09 -2.68 2.23
N LEU A 97 13.09 -2.74 3.11
CA LEU A 97 13.67 -1.55 3.75
C LEU A 97 14.06 -0.44 2.78
N PRO A 98 14.83 -0.71 1.71
CA PRO A 98 15.20 0.36 0.79
C PRO A 98 14.00 0.93 0.05
N ILE A 99 12.97 0.12 -0.21
CA ILE A 99 11.74 0.59 -0.82
C ILE A 99 10.99 1.48 0.15
N ALA A 100 10.88 1.04 1.42
CA ALA A 100 10.17 1.79 2.45
C ALA A 100 10.85 3.13 2.75
N ALA A 101 12.18 3.17 2.70
CA ALA A 101 12.94 4.38 2.99
C ALA A 101 12.59 5.52 2.03
N GLU A 102 12.26 5.20 0.79
CA GLU A 102 11.94 6.20 -0.23
C GLU A 102 10.45 6.30 -0.54
N ALA A 103 9.63 5.45 0.04
CA ALA A 103 8.21 5.40 -0.27
C ALA A 103 7.48 6.61 0.30
N LYS A 104 6.66 7.24 -0.53
CA LYS A 104 5.78 8.34 -0.13
C LYS A 104 4.42 7.80 0.34
N TYR A 105 4.09 6.58 -0.04
CA TYR A 105 2.79 5.96 0.22
C TYR A 105 3.03 4.57 0.79
N PRO A 106 2.00 3.94 1.40
CA PRO A 106 2.14 2.55 1.83
C PRO A 106 2.55 1.65 0.67
N ILE A 107 3.34 0.62 0.96
CA ILE A 107 3.79 -0.33 -0.04
C ILE A 107 2.72 -1.40 -0.21
N ALA A 108 2.33 -1.67 -1.45
CA ALA A 108 1.34 -2.70 -1.75
C ALA A 108 1.98 -4.08 -1.67
N VAL A 109 1.30 -5.00 -1.01
CA VAL A 109 1.69 -6.43 -0.96
C VAL A 109 0.72 -7.18 -1.86
N VAL A 110 1.24 -7.82 -2.88
CA VAL A 110 0.42 -8.54 -3.86
C VAL A 110 0.84 -10.01 -3.91
N ASN A 111 -0.05 -10.86 -4.41
CA ASN A 111 0.27 -12.26 -4.65
C ASN A 111 0.80 -12.45 -6.06
N GLY A 112 1.04 -13.71 -6.46
CA GLY A 112 1.59 -14.02 -7.78
C GLY A 112 0.67 -13.64 -8.94
N GLU A 113 -0.59 -13.35 -8.67
CA GLU A 113 -1.57 -12.96 -9.68
C GLU A 113 -1.81 -11.44 -9.70
N GLY A 114 -1.08 -10.69 -8.88
CA GLY A 114 -1.21 -9.24 -8.82
C GLY A 114 -2.36 -8.75 -7.97
N GLU A 115 -2.98 -9.62 -7.20
CA GLU A 115 -4.08 -9.26 -6.32
C GLU A 115 -3.55 -8.60 -5.03
N LEU A 116 -4.21 -7.53 -4.59
CA LEU A 116 -3.80 -6.81 -3.38
C LEU A 116 -4.16 -7.62 -2.14
N GLU A 117 -3.17 -8.00 -1.36
CA GLU A 117 -3.36 -8.78 -0.13
C GLU A 117 -3.10 -8.00 1.14
N GLY A 118 -2.28 -6.96 1.07
CA GLY A 118 -1.95 -6.21 2.25
C GLY A 118 -1.22 -4.93 1.93
N ILE A 119 -0.89 -4.21 2.99
CA ILE A 119 -0.08 -3.00 2.89
C ILE A 119 1.03 -3.06 3.95
N VAL A 120 2.15 -2.44 3.62
CA VAL A 120 3.27 -2.29 4.55
C VAL A 120 3.67 -0.82 4.56
N THR A 121 3.63 -0.19 5.73
CA THR A 121 4.09 1.19 5.89
C THR A 121 5.52 1.20 6.43
N LYS A 122 6.20 2.34 6.29
CA LYS A 122 7.52 2.53 6.86
C LYS A 122 7.50 2.24 8.37
N ALA A 123 6.48 2.72 9.07
CA ALA A 123 6.34 2.51 10.51
C ALA A 123 6.24 1.03 10.86
N MET A 124 5.51 0.24 10.05
CA MET A 124 5.38 -1.20 10.27
C MET A 124 6.72 -1.90 10.13
N VAL A 125 7.51 -1.52 9.13
CA VAL A 125 8.84 -2.10 8.92
C VAL A 125 9.74 -1.79 10.11
N LEU A 126 9.78 -0.53 10.54
CA LEU A 126 10.61 -0.12 11.67
C LEU A 126 10.17 -0.81 12.96
N SER A 127 8.87 -0.94 13.18
CA SER A 127 8.35 -1.61 14.38
C SER A 127 8.71 -3.09 14.40
N SER A 128 8.78 -3.75 13.25
CA SER A 128 9.10 -5.17 13.17
C SER A 128 10.54 -5.47 13.58
N MET A 129 11.39 -4.46 13.60
CA MET A 129 12.80 -4.59 13.94
C MET A 129 13.09 -4.48 15.43
N ILE A 130 12.11 -4.13 16.23
CA ILE A 130 12.26 -3.94 17.67
C ILE A 130 12.00 -5.23 18.46
#